data_2847fdb36cc59a6743e20e2d844d1d22
#
_entry.id   2847fdb36cc59a6743e20e2d844d1d22
#
_cell.length_a   1.000
_cell.length_b   1.000
_cell.length_c   1.000
_cell.angle_alpha   90.00
_cell.angle_beta   90.00
_cell.angle_gamma   90.00
#
_symmetry.space_group_name_H-M   'P 1'
#
loop_
_entity.id
_entity.type
_entity.pdbx_description
1 polymer ?
#
loop_
_entity_poly.entity_id
_entity_poly.type
_entity_poly.pdbx_seq_one_letter_code
_entity_poly.pdbx_strand_id
1 'polypeptide(L)'
;YMFDETDINQYIQKIRDERFVVGLVYIDNYEDALESVDDVRRSLFVGLVDKRVNKYFSAGAAIIRKLEKDKYLVVFRYKFLEKLLADKFSLVEDIKSVKVGNEKTLTLSIAIGTGAADYARNYDIAKAAMDLALGRGGDQAVIKDGEKIYYYGGKSQQMEKNTRVKVRVKAHALRQILEANDNVLIMGHNLPDIDSFGSALGIYIIAKKFGKEAHIVFGEISSSVRPFMNRFIDKEEYPDDMFIKKEEAENYLTASTVVIVVDVNRPQRTECPQLLDKCKTIIVFDHHRRSSDTITGAVLSYVDPYASSACEMVTEMIQYVDDGIKLKAFEADALYAGISIDTDGFNSKSGPRTFEAAAFLRRHGADVTRVRKMLRNDMNEYKAIASAVSKSEVYKSAFAITVFDGEGLESPTIGGAKAANQLLDISGIKASF
;
A
#
# COMPACT_ATOMS: atom_id res chain seq x y z
N TYR A 1 24.47 -4.00 50.54
CA TYR A 1 23.80 -2.70 50.58
C TYR A 1 22.64 -2.74 49.59
N MET A 2 21.42 -2.80 50.10
CA MET A 2 20.22 -2.61 49.31
C MET A 2 20.03 -1.09 49.18
N PHE A 3 20.22 -0.53 47.97
CA PHE A 3 19.86 0.85 47.72
C PHE A 3 18.35 0.91 47.49
N ASP A 4 17.66 1.79 48.20
CA ASP A 4 16.24 2.09 47.95
C ASP A 4 16.15 3.00 46.72
N GLU A 5 15.83 2.42 45.57
CA GLU A 5 15.69 3.13 44.28
C GLU A 5 14.29 3.75 44.11
N THR A 6 13.42 3.68 45.14
CA THR A 6 12.03 4.10 45.05
C THR A 6 11.90 5.58 44.65
N ASP A 7 12.68 6.45 45.31
CA ASP A 7 12.66 7.88 45.03
C ASP A 7 13.17 8.22 43.64
N ILE A 8 14.26 7.56 43.22
CA ILE A 8 14.83 7.75 41.86
C ILE A 8 13.84 7.33 40.81
N ASN A 9 13.20 6.19 40.97
CA ASN A 9 12.19 5.69 40.02
C ASN A 9 10.96 6.62 39.97
N GLN A 10 10.53 7.19 41.12
CA GLN A 10 9.45 8.18 41.14
C GLN A 10 9.84 9.47 40.40
N TYR A 11 11.07 9.97 40.56
CA TYR A 11 11.56 11.13 39.82
C TYR A 11 11.65 10.88 38.32
N ILE A 12 12.16 9.71 37.90
CA ILE A 12 12.23 9.30 36.49
C ILE A 12 10.81 9.26 35.89
N GLN A 13 9.87 8.64 36.62
CA GLN A 13 8.48 8.58 36.15
C GLN A 13 7.86 9.97 36.05
N LYS A 14 8.08 10.85 37.01
CA LYS A 14 7.58 12.23 37.01
C LYS A 14 8.13 13.03 35.83
N ILE A 15 9.46 12.90 35.56
CA ILE A 15 10.11 13.53 34.39
C ILE A 15 9.50 13.01 33.09
N ARG A 16 9.26 11.71 32.99
CA ARG A 16 8.60 11.09 31.84
C ARG A 16 7.18 11.63 31.65
N ASP A 17 6.38 11.65 32.72
CA ASP A 17 4.98 12.05 32.68
C ASP A 17 4.80 13.53 32.29
N GLU A 18 5.78 14.38 32.66
CA GLU A 18 5.77 15.81 32.36
C GLU A 18 6.34 16.17 30.97
N ARG A 19 6.96 15.23 30.25
CA ARG A 19 7.40 15.47 28.87
C ARG A 19 6.23 15.87 28.00
N PHE A 20 6.49 16.78 27.07
CA PHE A 20 5.48 17.18 26.11
C PHE A 20 5.51 16.30 24.87
N VAL A 21 4.34 16.03 24.39
CA VAL A 21 4.03 15.26 23.18
C VAL A 21 3.37 16.20 22.20
N VAL A 22 3.74 16.09 20.94
CA VAL A 22 3.14 16.87 19.85
C VAL A 22 2.25 15.97 19.03
N GLY A 23 1.04 16.41 18.74
CA GLY A 23 0.09 15.72 17.89
C GLY A 23 -0.44 16.61 16.78
N LEU A 24 -0.77 15.98 15.67
CA LEU A 24 -1.50 16.56 14.55
C LEU A 24 -2.83 15.81 14.40
N VAL A 25 -3.89 16.54 14.11
CA VAL A 25 -5.21 15.95 13.82
C VAL A 25 -5.70 16.54 12.51
N TYR A 26 -5.90 15.69 11.50
CA TYR A 26 -6.37 16.09 10.19
C TYR A 26 -7.73 15.44 9.92
N ILE A 27 -8.66 16.22 9.39
CA ILE A 27 -9.94 15.70 8.91
C ILE A 27 -9.71 15.24 7.46
N ASP A 28 -9.73 13.94 7.21
CA ASP A 28 -9.24 13.36 5.95
C ASP A 28 -10.08 13.77 4.72
N ASN A 29 -11.41 13.93 4.90
CA ASN A 29 -12.35 14.17 3.82
C ASN A 29 -13.24 15.41 4.08
N TYR A 30 -12.64 16.46 4.64
CA TYR A 30 -13.35 17.66 5.11
C TYR A 30 -14.16 18.36 4.02
N GLU A 31 -13.53 18.69 2.89
CA GLU A 31 -14.21 19.38 1.79
C GLU A 31 -15.31 18.50 1.16
N ASP A 32 -15.03 17.23 0.99
CA ASP A 32 -15.99 16.24 0.47
C ASP A 32 -17.26 16.11 1.33
N ALA A 33 -17.08 16.16 2.67
CA ALA A 33 -18.19 16.10 3.59
C ALA A 33 -19.00 17.41 3.60
N LEU A 34 -18.34 18.55 3.35
CA LEU A 34 -18.98 19.85 3.27
C LEU A 34 -19.75 20.07 1.94
N GLU A 35 -19.34 19.47 0.82
CA GLU A 35 -20.01 19.64 -0.47
C GLU A 35 -21.50 19.29 -0.42
N SER A 36 -21.87 18.28 0.36
CA SER A 36 -23.24 17.82 0.52
C SER A 36 -24.04 18.58 1.60
N VAL A 37 -23.39 19.47 2.36
CA VAL A 37 -24.03 20.25 3.44
C VAL A 37 -24.46 21.61 2.89
N ASP A 38 -25.72 21.97 3.10
CA ASP A 38 -26.23 23.28 2.71
C ASP A 38 -25.53 24.41 3.50
N ASP A 39 -25.48 25.62 2.90
CA ASP A 39 -24.71 26.76 3.44
C ASP A 39 -25.12 27.14 4.86
N VAL A 40 -26.39 26.99 5.22
CA VAL A 40 -26.91 27.32 6.54
C VAL A 40 -26.34 26.37 7.60
N ARG A 41 -26.16 25.11 7.25
CA ARG A 41 -25.69 24.06 8.16
C ARG A 41 -24.17 23.91 8.20
N ARG A 42 -23.44 24.49 7.23
CA ARG A 42 -21.95 24.44 7.21
C ARG A 42 -21.32 24.94 8.49
N SER A 43 -21.81 26.07 9.02
CA SER A 43 -21.29 26.61 10.27
C SER A 43 -21.54 25.69 11.47
N LEU A 44 -22.69 25.02 11.51
CA LEU A 44 -23.01 24.03 12.53
C LEU A 44 -22.11 22.79 12.41
N PHE A 45 -21.88 22.30 11.20
CA PHE A 45 -20.99 21.18 10.92
C PHE A 45 -19.58 21.45 11.44
N VAL A 46 -18.99 22.60 11.04
CA VAL A 46 -17.66 23.05 11.50
C VAL A 46 -17.61 23.15 13.00
N GLY A 47 -18.62 23.78 13.62
CA GLY A 47 -18.69 23.95 15.09
C GLY A 47 -18.77 22.62 15.84
N LEU A 48 -19.45 21.61 15.30
CA LEU A 48 -19.53 20.27 15.89
C LEU A 48 -18.19 19.53 15.80
N VAL A 49 -17.50 19.62 14.67
CA VAL A 49 -16.16 19.06 14.50
C VAL A 49 -15.18 19.68 15.48
N ASP A 50 -15.12 21.03 15.51
CA ASP A 50 -14.28 21.77 16.44
C ASP A 50 -14.58 21.40 17.89
N LYS A 51 -15.85 21.31 18.27
CA LYS A 51 -16.28 20.93 19.62
C LYS A 51 -15.79 19.53 20.00
N ARG A 52 -15.85 18.55 19.10
CA ARG A 52 -15.40 17.18 19.39
C ARG A 52 -13.90 17.10 19.57
N VAL A 53 -13.12 17.67 18.65
CA VAL A 53 -11.66 17.70 18.74
C VAL A 53 -11.23 18.41 20.04
N ASN A 54 -11.79 19.60 20.31
CA ASN A 54 -11.46 20.35 21.51
C ASN A 54 -11.85 19.60 22.80
N LYS A 55 -13.05 19.02 22.87
CA LYS A 55 -13.51 18.25 24.04
C LYS A 55 -12.58 17.07 24.35
N TYR A 56 -12.17 16.35 23.31
CA TYR A 56 -11.33 15.15 23.44
C TYR A 56 -9.95 15.48 24.03
N PHE A 57 -9.26 16.45 23.46
CA PHE A 57 -7.92 16.80 23.91
C PHE A 57 -7.90 17.70 25.16
N SER A 58 -8.94 18.49 25.44
CA SER A 58 -9.04 19.30 26.66
C SER A 58 -9.05 18.45 27.93
N ALA A 59 -9.47 17.19 27.87
CA ALA A 59 -9.41 16.25 28.99
C ALA A 59 -7.99 16.01 29.53
N GLY A 60 -6.96 16.29 28.71
CA GLY A 60 -5.55 16.21 29.09
C GLY A 60 -4.87 17.55 29.30
N ALA A 61 -5.61 18.63 29.48
CA ALA A 61 -5.10 20.00 29.54
C ALA A 61 -4.19 20.34 28.35
N ALA A 62 -4.53 19.81 27.14
CA ALA A 62 -3.78 20.03 25.94
C ALA A 62 -3.93 21.46 25.40
N ILE A 63 -2.87 22.00 24.82
CA ILE A 63 -2.93 23.18 23.97
C ILE A 63 -3.42 22.72 22.62
N ILE A 64 -4.52 23.28 22.14
CA ILE A 64 -5.13 22.93 20.87
C ILE A 64 -5.15 24.20 20.00
N ARG A 65 -4.57 24.11 18.81
CA ARG A 65 -4.57 25.22 17.85
C ARG A 65 -5.03 24.70 16.47
N LYS A 66 -6.05 25.32 15.94
CA LYS A 66 -6.48 25.12 14.57
C LYS A 66 -5.48 25.82 13.64
N LEU A 67 -4.83 25.07 12.75
CA LEU A 67 -3.86 25.57 11.79
C LEU A 67 -4.53 25.95 10.46
N GLU A 68 -5.42 25.09 10.00
CA GLU A 68 -6.19 25.24 8.76
C GLU A 68 -7.64 24.82 9.04
N LYS A 69 -8.50 24.88 8.04
CA LYS A 69 -9.93 24.52 8.17
C LYS A 69 -10.14 23.11 8.72
N ASP A 70 -9.26 22.20 8.35
CA ASP A 70 -9.31 20.76 8.57
C ASP A 70 -8.14 20.21 9.41
N LYS A 71 -7.21 21.10 9.89
CA LYS A 71 -5.98 20.68 10.55
C LYS A 71 -5.81 21.34 11.92
N TYR A 72 -5.46 20.53 12.91
CA TYR A 72 -5.22 20.96 14.28
C TYR A 72 -3.84 20.51 14.75
N LEU A 73 -3.18 21.37 15.49
CA LEU A 73 -2.00 21.07 16.30
C LEU A 73 -2.45 20.87 17.75
N VAL A 74 -1.96 19.82 18.40
CA VAL A 74 -2.21 19.54 19.80
C VAL A 74 -0.89 19.31 20.52
N VAL A 75 -0.73 19.90 21.71
CA VAL A 75 0.46 19.69 22.54
C VAL A 75 -0.02 19.37 23.95
N PHE A 76 0.46 18.27 24.52
CA PHE A 76 0.02 17.77 25.80
C PHE A 76 1.14 17.00 26.52
N ARG A 77 0.94 16.67 27.82
CA ARG A 77 1.92 15.93 28.60
C ARG A 77 1.84 14.42 28.31
N TYR A 78 2.98 13.72 28.40
CA TYR A 78 3.08 12.28 28.13
C TYR A 78 2.09 11.45 28.95
N LYS A 79 1.82 11.84 30.21
CA LYS A 79 0.80 11.19 31.04
C LYS A 79 -0.59 11.13 30.39
N PHE A 80 -0.94 12.09 29.55
CA PHE A 80 -2.20 12.05 28.80
C PHE A 80 -2.14 11.10 27.60
N LEU A 81 -0.95 10.90 26.99
CA LEU A 81 -0.77 9.91 25.95
C LEU A 81 -1.15 8.50 26.43
N GLU A 82 -0.79 8.14 27.65
CA GLU A 82 -1.16 6.84 28.24
C GLU A 82 -2.69 6.64 28.30
N LYS A 83 -3.44 7.71 28.59
CA LYS A 83 -4.91 7.67 28.54
C LYS A 83 -5.45 7.50 27.11
N LEU A 84 -4.86 8.21 26.14
CA LEU A 84 -5.23 8.09 24.74
C LEU A 84 -4.95 6.69 24.19
N LEU A 85 -3.85 6.08 24.63
CA LEU A 85 -3.50 4.68 24.28
C LEU A 85 -4.51 3.69 24.86
N ALA A 86 -4.89 3.86 26.13
CA ALA A 86 -5.91 3.02 26.78
C ALA A 86 -7.28 3.17 26.12
N ASP A 87 -7.63 4.39 25.70
CA ASP A 87 -8.86 4.73 24.97
C ASP A 87 -8.81 4.32 23.49
N LYS A 88 -7.66 3.88 23.00
CA LYS A 88 -7.41 3.51 21.58
C LYS A 88 -7.81 4.61 20.60
N PHE A 89 -7.68 5.87 21.00
CA PHE A 89 -8.01 7.03 20.17
C PHE A 89 -9.47 7.03 19.70
N SER A 90 -10.40 6.88 20.61
CA SER A 90 -11.84 6.79 20.34
C SER A 90 -12.41 7.95 19.53
N LEU A 91 -11.74 9.11 19.48
CA LEU A 91 -12.11 10.25 18.62
C LEU A 91 -12.20 9.85 17.14
N VAL A 92 -11.37 8.91 16.67
CA VAL A 92 -11.41 8.41 15.29
C VAL A 92 -12.77 7.81 14.94
N GLU A 93 -13.37 7.10 15.87
CA GLU A 93 -14.71 6.54 15.69
C GLU A 93 -15.83 7.56 16.02
N ASP A 94 -15.62 8.39 17.07
CA ASP A 94 -16.63 9.36 17.51
C ASP A 94 -16.93 10.40 16.43
N ILE A 95 -15.94 10.86 15.67
CA ILE A 95 -16.12 11.86 14.62
C ILE A 95 -17.07 11.40 13.51
N LYS A 96 -17.13 10.09 13.25
CA LYS A 96 -18.00 9.47 12.24
C LYS A 96 -19.48 9.67 12.54
N SER A 97 -19.82 9.94 13.79
CA SER A 97 -21.19 10.19 14.22
C SER A 97 -21.68 11.63 13.94
N VAL A 98 -20.82 12.51 13.43
CA VAL A 98 -21.23 13.87 13.03
C VAL A 98 -22.06 13.79 11.76
N LYS A 99 -23.37 14.05 11.91
CA LYS A 99 -24.35 14.07 10.82
C LYS A 99 -25.15 15.37 10.86
N VAL A 100 -24.93 16.23 9.88
CA VAL A 100 -25.59 17.55 9.74
C VAL A 100 -26.04 17.74 8.28
N GLY A 101 -26.55 16.67 7.67
CA GLY A 101 -26.92 16.66 6.25
C GLY A 101 -25.77 16.24 5.32
N ASN A 102 -24.59 15.92 5.87
CA ASN A 102 -23.50 15.36 5.09
C ASN A 102 -23.81 13.92 4.64
N GLU A 103 -23.71 13.68 3.35
CA GLU A 103 -23.89 12.34 2.77
C GLU A 103 -22.69 11.42 3.04
N LYS A 104 -21.47 12.01 3.05
CA LYS A 104 -20.25 11.29 3.35
C LYS A 104 -19.95 11.29 4.84
N THR A 105 -19.61 10.14 5.38
CA THR A 105 -19.18 10.03 6.80
C THR A 105 -17.83 10.71 6.96
N LEU A 106 -17.71 11.54 7.99
CA LEU A 106 -16.49 12.24 8.32
C LEU A 106 -15.45 11.26 8.89
N THR A 107 -14.21 11.36 8.42
CA THR A 107 -13.06 10.61 8.95
C THR A 107 -11.95 11.55 9.37
N LEU A 108 -11.13 11.12 10.33
CA LEU A 108 -9.96 11.89 10.74
C LEU A 108 -8.76 10.98 11.01
N SER A 109 -7.60 11.58 10.83
CA SER A 109 -6.31 10.97 11.19
C SER A 109 -5.67 11.72 12.34
N ILE A 110 -5.09 10.97 13.29
CA ILE A 110 -4.32 11.50 14.41
C ILE A 110 -2.88 11.03 14.26
N ALA A 111 -1.93 11.93 14.37
CA ALA A 111 -0.51 11.60 14.38
C ALA A 111 0.16 12.14 15.63
N ILE A 112 0.90 11.32 16.33
CA ILE A 112 1.59 11.68 17.57
C ILE A 112 3.09 11.49 17.37
N GLY A 113 3.86 12.54 17.69
CA GLY A 113 5.32 12.52 17.75
C GLY A 113 5.82 12.68 19.17
N THR A 114 6.68 11.78 19.61
CA THR A 114 7.29 11.77 20.92
C THR A 114 8.69 11.15 20.90
N GLY A 115 9.43 11.22 21.98
CA GLY A 115 10.76 10.61 22.12
C GLY A 115 11.92 11.53 21.79
N ALA A 116 11.70 12.71 21.17
CA ALA A 116 12.77 13.68 20.96
C ALA A 116 12.96 14.61 22.16
N ALA A 117 14.12 15.26 22.21
CA ALA A 117 14.50 16.16 23.30
C ALA A 117 13.77 17.52 23.25
N ASP A 118 13.30 17.94 22.06
CA ASP A 118 12.65 19.22 21.85
C ASP A 118 11.32 19.10 21.09
N TYR A 119 10.53 20.18 21.14
CA TYR A 119 9.19 20.20 20.53
C TYR A 119 9.22 20.25 19.00
N ALA A 120 10.23 20.89 18.42
CA ALA A 120 10.34 21.01 16.97
C ALA A 120 10.55 19.64 16.35
N ARG A 121 11.46 18.85 16.92
CA ARG A 121 11.68 17.47 16.49
C ARG A 121 10.48 16.57 16.73
N ASN A 122 9.76 16.71 17.87
CA ASN A 122 8.52 15.98 18.10
C ASN A 122 7.44 16.36 17.07
N TYR A 123 7.41 17.62 16.61
CA TYR A 123 6.53 18.04 15.54
C TYR A 123 6.90 17.40 14.19
N ASP A 124 8.19 17.32 13.86
CA ASP A 124 8.64 16.63 12.63
C ASP A 124 8.35 15.13 12.68
N ILE A 125 8.50 14.52 13.85
CA ILE A 125 8.10 13.12 14.09
C ILE A 125 6.59 12.95 13.90
N ALA A 126 5.76 13.90 14.41
CA ALA A 126 4.31 13.89 14.21
C ALA A 126 3.93 14.06 12.73
N LYS A 127 4.64 14.91 11.96
CA LYS A 127 4.45 15.01 10.51
C LYS A 127 4.72 13.70 9.79
N ALA A 128 5.85 13.06 10.09
CA ALA A 128 6.17 11.75 9.51
C ALA A 128 5.13 10.69 9.89
N ALA A 129 4.61 10.72 11.13
CA ALA A 129 3.52 9.86 11.55
C ALA A 129 2.20 10.17 10.80
N MET A 130 1.92 11.46 10.49
CA MET A 130 0.76 11.85 9.70
C MET A 130 0.87 11.37 8.25
N ASP A 131 2.05 11.48 7.65
CA ASP A 131 2.29 10.95 6.30
C ASP A 131 2.04 9.43 6.25
N LEU A 132 2.44 8.71 7.32
CA LEU A 132 2.14 7.28 7.46
C LEU A 132 0.64 7.03 7.61
N ALA A 133 -0.08 7.83 8.41
CA ALA A 133 -1.52 7.69 8.60
C ALA A 133 -2.26 7.91 7.27
N LEU A 134 -1.98 9.01 6.58
CA LEU A 134 -2.60 9.35 5.31
C LEU A 134 -2.19 8.39 4.20
N GLY A 135 -0.91 7.97 4.16
CA GLY A 135 -0.42 6.96 3.22
C GLY A 135 -1.05 5.58 3.40
N ARG A 136 -1.66 5.31 4.57
CA ARG A 136 -2.42 4.09 4.85
C ARG A 136 -3.94 4.27 4.65
N GLY A 137 -4.36 5.42 4.12
CA GLY A 137 -5.74 5.74 3.79
C GLY A 137 -6.48 6.57 4.84
N GLY A 138 -5.81 7.09 5.86
CA GLY A 138 -6.45 7.88 6.93
C GLY A 138 -7.28 7.05 7.90
N ASP A 139 -8.23 7.72 8.59
CA ASP A 139 -9.18 7.10 9.53
C ASP A 139 -8.51 6.29 10.64
N GLN A 140 -7.40 6.80 11.17
CA GLN A 140 -6.57 6.09 12.15
C GLN A 140 -5.72 7.03 12.99
N ALA A 141 -5.19 6.50 14.09
CA ALA A 141 -4.15 7.17 14.85
C ALA A 141 -2.80 6.45 14.67
N VAL A 142 -1.75 7.22 14.44
CA VAL A 142 -0.36 6.75 14.31
C VAL A 142 0.50 7.46 15.33
N ILE A 143 1.23 6.69 16.15
CA ILE A 143 2.18 7.22 17.12
C ILE A 143 3.59 6.80 16.69
N LYS A 144 4.48 7.76 16.62
CA LYS A 144 5.91 7.51 16.41
C LYS A 144 6.69 7.97 17.64
N ASP A 145 7.37 7.00 18.29
CA ASP A 145 8.21 7.20 19.47
C ASP A 145 9.64 6.74 19.12
N GLY A 146 10.47 7.66 18.70
CA GLY A 146 11.76 7.34 18.09
C GLY A 146 11.59 6.46 16.85
N GLU A 147 12.16 5.26 16.87
CA GLU A 147 12.05 4.27 15.79
C GLU A 147 10.78 3.41 15.86
N LYS A 148 10.05 3.45 16.97
CA LYS A 148 8.86 2.62 17.17
C LYS A 148 7.61 3.33 16.62
N ILE A 149 6.78 2.58 15.90
CA ILE A 149 5.54 3.08 15.32
C ILE A 149 4.38 2.19 15.76
N TYR A 150 3.31 2.83 16.25
CA TYR A 150 2.09 2.15 16.70
C TYR A 150 0.90 2.67 15.91
N TYR A 151 -0.04 1.78 15.57
CA TYR A 151 -1.22 2.08 14.77
C TYR A 151 -2.50 1.71 15.51
N TYR A 152 -3.51 2.59 15.48
CA TYR A 152 -4.83 2.40 16.09
C TYR A 152 -5.91 2.80 15.09
N GLY A 153 -6.92 1.95 14.86
CA GLY A 153 -7.98 2.20 13.87
C GLY A 153 -7.61 1.75 12.45
N GLY A 154 -8.24 2.32 11.45
CA GLY A 154 -7.96 2.03 10.03
C GLY A 154 -8.80 0.90 9.43
N LYS A 155 -10.08 0.77 9.82
CA LYS A 155 -11.04 -0.23 9.30
C LYS A 155 -12.24 0.41 8.58
N SER A 156 -12.11 1.54 7.89
CA SER A 156 -13.28 2.12 7.24
C SER A 156 -13.48 1.64 5.81
N GLN A 157 -14.70 1.21 5.51
CA GLN A 157 -15.18 0.70 4.21
C GLN A 157 -15.57 1.82 3.22
N GLN A 158 -15.28 3.10 3.49
CA GLN A 158 -15.91 4.23 2.76
C GLN A 158 -15.07 4.89 1.66
N MET A 159 -13.99 4.27 1.18
CA MET A 159 -13.08 4.90 0.21
C MET A 159 -13.45 4.75 -1.28
N GLU A 160 -14.56 4.10 -1.63
CA GLU A 160 -14.82 3.76 -3.05
C GLU A 160 -15.14 4.97 -3.97
N LYS A 161 -15.83 5.99 -3.47
CA LYS A 161 -16.25 7.11 -4.35
C LYS A 161 -15.13 8.09 -4.71
N ASN A 162 -14.16 8.32 -3.81
CA ASN A 162 -13.03 9.21 -4.08
C ASN A 162 -11.94 8.58 -4.96
N THR A 163 -11.93 7.26 -5.07
CA THR A 163 -10.86 6.55 -5.78
C THR A 163 -10.89 6.83 -7.29
N ARG A 164 -12.05 6.84 -7.93
CA ARG A 164 -12.15 7.11 -9.39
C ARG A 164 -11.64 8.49 -9.78
N VAL A 165 -11.90 9.51 -8.95
CA VAL A 165 -11.37 10.87 -9.18
C VAL A 165 -9.85 10.88 -8.99
N LYS A 166 -9.35 10.24 -7.94
CA LYS A 166 -7.91 10.11 -7.70
C LYS A 166 -7.22 9.39 -8.86
N VAL A 167 -7.77 8.27 -9.34
CA VAL A 167 -7.21 7.52 -10.48
C VAL A 167 -7.14 8.40 -11.72
N ARG A 168 -8.20 9.15 -12.06
CA ARG A 168 -8.20 10.07 -13.21
C ARG A 168 -7.14 11.15 -13.11
N VAL A 169 -6.99 11.76 -11.94
CA VAL A 169 -5.93 12.76 -11.71
C VAL A 169 -4.54 12.15 -11.87
N LYS A 170 -4.32 10.95 -11.32
CA LYS A 170 -3.05 10.23 -11.45
C LYS A 170 -2.79 9.77 -12.90
N ALA A 171 -3.82 9.33 -13.61
CA ALA A 171 -3.73 8.97 -15.02
C ALA A 171 -3.34 10.17 -15.89
N HIS A 172 -3.94 11.33 -15.64
CA HIS A 172 -3.57 12.56 -16.34
C HIS A 172 -2.12 12.98 -16.04
N ALA A 173 -1.69 12.90 -14.77
CA ALA A 173 -0.32 13.19 -14.39
C ALA A 173 0.69 12.20 -15.03
N LEU A 174 0.37 10.90 -15.04
CA LEU A 174 1.19 9.90 -15.74
C LEU A 174 1.33 10.23 -17.22
N ARG A 175 0.22 10.57 -17.89
CA ARG A 175 0.22 10.98 -19.29
C ARG A 175 1.15 12.17 -19.54
N GLN A 176 1.04 13.24 -18.75
CA GLN A 176 1.90 14.43 -18.87
C GLN A 176 3.39 14.10 -18.69
N ILE A 177 3.71 13.23 -17.72
CA ILE A 177 5.11 12.82 -17.50
C ILE A 177 5.61 11.98 -18.68
N LEU A 178 4.80 11.05 -19.20
CA LEU A 178 5.18 10.26 -20.37
C LEU A 178 5.35 11.15 -21.62
N GLU A 179 4.46 12.11 -21.86
CA GLU A 179 4.56 13.05 -22.99
C GLU A 179 5.86 13.88 -22.93
N ALA A 180 6.33 14.24 -21.72
CA ALA A 180 7.55 15.04 -21.49
C ALA A 180 8.86 14.25 -21.53
N ASN A 181 8.82 12.92 -21.59
CA ASN A 181 10.01 12.06 -21.56
C ASN A 181 9.95 11.05 -22.72
N ASP A 182 11.12 10.55 -23.16
CA ASP A 182 11.20 9.69 -24.34
C ASP A 182 11.39 8.23 -24.01
N ASN A 183 12.05 7.94 -22.89
CA ASN A 183 12.41 6.57 -22.49
C ASN A 183 11.80 6.20 -21.14
N VAL A 184 11.35 4.96 -20.99
CA VAL A 184 10.68 4.43 -19.81
C VAL A 184 11.33 3.13 -19.37
N LEU A 185 11.90 3.11 -18.17
CA LEU A 185 12.37 1.89 -17.52
C LEU A 185 11.37 1.48 -16.45
N ILE A 186 10.89 0.26 -16.51
CA ILE A 186 9.87 -0.28 -15.63
C ILE A 186 10.48 -1.39 -14.80
N MET A 187 10.33 -1.35 -13.48
CA MET A 187 10.80 -2.42 -12.59
C MET A 187 9.80 -2.69 -11.48
N GLY A 188 9.75 -3.93 -11.05
CA GLY A 188 9.03 -4.35 -9.85
C GLY A 188 9.96 -4.62 -8.67
N HIS A 189 9.53 -5.52 -7.79
CA HIS A 189 10.37 -6.01 -6.70
C HIS A 189 11.33 -7.10 -7.19
N ASN A 190 12.44 -7.28 -6.48
CA ASN A 190 13.35 -8.40 -6.69
C ASN A 190 12.59 -9.73 -6.47
N LEU A 191 12.89 -10.75 -7.29
CA LEU A 191 12.12 -12.00 -7.37
C LEU A 191 10.63 -11.73 -7.72
N PRO A 192 10.36 -11.24 -8.94
CA PRO A 192 9.03 -10.81 -9.34
C PRO A 192 8.02 -11.96 -9.28
N ASP A 193 6.84 -11.65 -8.79
CA ASP A 193 5.66 -12.48 -8.89
C ASP A 193 4.75 -12.04 -10.07
N ILE A 194 3.58 -12.62 -10.17
CA ILE A 194 2.66 -12.34 -11.26
C ILE A 194 2.03 -10.94 -11.17
N ASP A 195 1.84 -10.39 -9.96
CA ASP A 195 1.31 -9.03 -9.83
C ASP A 195 2.35 -8.01 -10.27
N SER A 196 3.59 -8.17 -9.84
CA SER A 196 4.71 -7.36 -10.29
C SER A 196 4.92 -7.43 -11.80
N PHE A 197 4.89 -8.64 -12.39
CA PHE A 197 5.02 -8.84 -13.84
C PHE A 197 3.86 -8.20 -14.62
N GLY A 198 2.61 -8.50 -14.22
CA GLY A 198 1.42 -8.04 -14.92
C GLY A 198 1.28 -6.51 -14.85
N SER A 199 1.57 -5.91 -13.69
CA SER A 199 1.56 -4.45 -13.54
C SER A 199 2.65 -3.76 -14.35
N ALA A 200 3.87 -4.31 -14.40
CA ALA A 200 4.95 -3.82 -15.26
C ALA A 200 4.56 -3.89 -16.74
N LEU A 201 3.97 -5.00 -17.18
CA LEU A 201 3.44 -5.15 -18.54
C LEU A 201 2.37 -4.11 -18.86
N GLY A 202 1.44 -3.86 -17.95
CA GLY A 202 0.38 -2.86 -18.15
C GLY A 202 0.96 -1.45 -18.32
N ILE A 203 1.98 -1.08 -17.54
CA ILE A 203 2.70 0.20 -17.70
C ILE A 203 3.46 0.24 -19.03
N TYR A 204 4.09 -0.86 -19.43
CA TYR A 204 4.75 -0.97 -20.74
C TYR A 204 3.76 -0.68 -21.89
N ILE A 205 2.56 -1.27 -21.85
CA ILE A 205 1.52 -1.05 -22.86
C ILE A 205 1.10 0.43 -22.88
N ILE A 206 0.95 1.07 -21.71
CA ILE A 206 0.67 2.51 -21.64
C ILE A 206 1.80 3.30 -22.30
N ALA A 207 3.06 3.03 -21.98
CA ALA A 207 4.22 3.74 -22.54
C ALA A 207 4.29 3.58 -24.06
N LYS A 208 4.10 2.38 -24.57
CA LYS A 208 4.09 2.11 -26.03
C LYS A 208 2.93 2.81 -26.74
N LYS A 209 1.76 2.96 -26.09
CA LYS A 209 0.64 3.74 -26.63
C LYS A 209 1.01 5.20 -26.90
N PHE A 210 1.87 5.79 -26.06
CA PHE A 210 2.40 7.15 -26.23
C PHE A 210 3.67 7.20 -27.10
N GLY A 211 4.01 6.11 -27.80
CA GLY A 211 5.17 6.02 -28.71
C GLY A 211 6.51 6.08 -28.00
N LYS A 212 6.57 5.72 -26.69
CA LYS A 212 7.80 5.78 -25.91
C LYS A 212 8.65 4.54 -26.12
N GLU A 213 9.96 4.72 -26.02
CA GLU A 213 10.89 3.61 -25.88
C GLU A 213 10.74 3.08 -24.44
N ALA A 214 10.40 1.80 -24.29
CA ALA A 214 10.04 1.26 -22.99
C ALA A 214 10.61 -0.14 -22.80
N HIS A 215 11.19 -0.39 -21.63
CA HIS A 215 11.82 -1.66 -21.27
C HIS A 215 11.41 -2.08 -19.87
N ILE A 216 11.22 -3.38 -19.65
CA ILE A 216 10.92 -3.96 -18.36
C ILE A 216 12.19 -4.64 -17.83
N VAL A 217 12.65 -4.21 -16.67
CA VAL A 217 13.88 -4.67 -16.04
C VAL A 217 13.60 -5.91 -15.20
N PHE A 218 14.30 -7.01 -15.49
CA PHE A 218 14.22 -8.25 -14.73
C PHE A 218 15.61 -8.80 -14.38
N GLY A 219 15.69 -9.42 -13.19
CA GLY A 219 16.80 -10.30 -12.80
C GLY A 219 16.41 -11.75 -12.98
N GLU A 220 16.20 -12.45 -11.86
CA GLU A 220 15.74 -13.84 -11.89
C GLU A 220 14.23 -13.92 -12.11
N ILE A 221 13.81 -14.84 -13.00
CA ILE A 221 12.41 -15.05 -13.34
C ILE A 221 11.90 -16.28 -12.60
N SER A 222 10.89 -16.08 -11.74
CA SER A 222 10.25 -17.17 -11.01
C SER A 222 9.50 -18.14 -11.93
N SER A 223 9.33 -19.39 -11.49
CA SER A 223 8.55 -20.41 -12.21
C SER A 223 7.10 -19.98 -12.46
N SER A 224 6.52 -19.14 -11.60
CA SER A 224 5.16 -18.63 -11.75
C SER A 224 5.05 -17.55 -12.83
N VAL A 225 6.06 -16.74 -13.06
CA VAL A 225 6.11 -15.69 -14.10
C VAL A 225 6.45 -16.25 -15.49
N ARG A 226 7.32 -17.24 -15.53
CA ARG A 226 7.86 -17.80 -16.78
C ARG A 226 6.80 -18.19 -17.83
N PRO A 227 5.68 -18.86 -17.47
CA PRO A 227 4.64 -19.21 -18.45
C PRO A 227 3.96 -17.99 -19.09
N PHE A 228 3.89 -16.88 -18.39
CA PHE A 228 3.33 -15.63 -18.91
C PHE A 228 4.36 -14.91 -19.78
N MET A 229 5.60 -14.75 -19.31
CA MET A 229 6.67 -14.07 -20.03
C MET A 229 6.97 -14.72 -21.38
N ASN A 230 6.98 -16.06 -21.46
CA ASN A 230 7.23 -16.81 -22.71
C ASN A 230 6.20 -16.51 -23.81
N ARG A 231 5.09 -15.85 -23.50
CA ARG A 231 4.09 -15.43 -24.50
C ARG A 231 4.47 -14.17 -25.23
N PHE A 232 5.48 -13.46 -24.76
CA PHE A 232 5.97 -12.21 -25.34
C PHE A 232 7.32 -12.39 -26.06
N ILE A 233 8.08 -13.42 -25.69
CA ILE A 233 9.38 -13.73 -26.29
C ILE A 233 9.17 -14.30 -27.68
N ASP A 234 10.06 -13.95 -28.63
CA ASP A 234 10.05 -14.41 -30.04
C ASP A 234 8.74 -14.09 -30.79
N LYS A 235 8.09 -12.99 -30.43
CA LYS A 235 6.91 -12.48 -31.14
C LYS A 235 7.28 -11.24 -31.95
N GLU A 236 7.04 -11.24 -33.25
CA GLU A 236 7.28 -10.08 -34.13
C GLU A 236 6.63 -8.76 -33.64
N GLU A 237 5.60 -8.88 -32.79
CA GLU A 237 4.85 -7.76 -32.25
C GLU A 237 5.51 -7.05 -31.09
N TYR A 238 6.54 -7.66 -30.49
CA TYR A 238 7.30 -7.12 -29.34
C TYR A 238 8.78 -7.11 -29.68
N PRO A 239 9.49 -6.00 -29.36
CA PRO A 239 10.91 -5.92 -29.60
C PRO A 239 11.68 -6.86 -28.67
N ASP A 240 12.82 -7.36 -29.11
CA ASP A 240 13.66 -8.28 -28.35
C ASP A 240 14.17 -7.68 -27.03
N ASP A 241 14.29 -6.36 -26.97
CA ASP A 241 14.69 -5.58 -25.81
C ASP A 241 13.53 -5.11 -24.94
N MET A 242 12.31 -5.64 -25.15
CA MET A 242 11.19 -5.42 -24.23
C MET A 242 11.55 -5.80 -22.80
N PHE A 243 12.26 -6.92 -22.64
CA PHE A 243 12.75 -7.41 -21.34
C PHE A 243 14.28 -7.30 -21.31
N ILE A 244 14.79 -6.49 -20.40
CA ILE A 244 16.22 -6.28 -20.22
C ILE A 244 16.69 -6.79 -18.86
N LYS A 245 17.94 -7.23 -18.80
CA LYS A 245 18.54 -7.67 -17.56
C LYS A 245 18.88 -6.48 -16.67
N LYS A 246 18.78 -6.66 -15.35
CA LYS A 246 19.11 -5.59 -14.38
C LYS A 246 20.54 -5.08 -14.51
N GLU A 247 21.48 -5.93 -14.94
CA GLU A 247 22.89 -5.58 -15.16
C GLU A 247 23.08 -4.63 -16.34
N GLU A 248 22.15 -4.64 -17.29
CA GLU A 248 22.18 -3.83 -18.52
C GLU A 248 21.29 -2.58 -18.39
N ALA A 249 20.43 -2.50 -17.40
CA ALA A 249 19.41 -1.47 -17.26
C ALA A 249 19.98 -0.04 -17.22
N GLU A 250 21.16 0.16 -16.65
CA GLU A 250 21.82 1.45 -16.63
C GLU A 250 22.21 1.97 -18.02
N ASN A 251 22.45 1.09 -18.98
CA ASN A 251 22.81 1.45 -20.36
C ASN A 251 21.65 2.12 -21.12
N TYR A 252 20.42 1.92 -20.63
CA TYR A 252 19.21 2.51 -21.19
C TYR A 252 18.82 3.85 -20.51
N LEU A 253 19.60 4.32 -19.53
CA LEU A 253 19.37 5.62 -18.91
C LEU A 253 19.78 6.76 -19.84
N THR A 254 18.87 7.69 -20.04
CA THR A 254 19.09 8.95 -20.76
C THR A 254 18.65 10.12 -19.86
N ALA A 255 18.92 11.36 -20.30
CA ALA A 255 18.47 12.55 -19.58
C ALA A 255 16.93 12.69 -19.53
N SER A 256 16.22 12.04 -20.48
CA SER A 256 14.77 12.02 -20.59
C SER A 256 14.16 10.66 -20.19
N THR A 257 14.81 9.91 -19.32
CA THR A 257 14.30 8.63 -18.82
C THR A 257 13.38 8.82 -17.61
N VAL A 258 12.26 8.10 -17.60
CA VAL A 258 11.39 7.91 -16.45
C VAL A 258 11.57 6.49 -15.91
N VAL A 259 11.85 6.36 -14.62
CA VAL A 259 11.82 5.06 -13.92
C VAL A 259 10.46 4.88 -13.27
N ILE A 260 9.74 3.83 -13.66
CA ILE A 260 8.43 3.48 -13.09
C ILE A 260 8.57 2.22 -12.27
N VAL A 261 8.31 2.34 -10.97
CA VAL A 261 8.35 1.25 -10.00
C VAL A 261 6.93 0.76 -9.77
N VAL A 262 6.72 -0.54 -9.88
CA VAL A 262 5.43 -1.18 -9.67
C VAL A 262 5.52 -2.23 -8.58
N ASP A 263 4.44 -2.39 -7.80
CA ASP A 263 4.25 -3.43 -6.79
C ASP A 263 5.31 -3.45 -5.68
N VAL A 264 5.99 -2.34 -5.48
CA VAL A 264 6.95 -2.14 -4.39
C VAL A 264 7.16 -0.66 -4.13
N ASN A 265 7.28 -0.28 -2.85
CA ASN A 265 7.56 1.11 -2.46
C ASN A 265 8.85 1.27 -1.65
N ARG A 266 9.66 0.20 -1.51
CA ARG A 266 10.92 0.21 -0.76
C ARG A 266 12.11 0.10 -1.70
N PRO A 267 13.06 1.07 -1.68
CA PRO A 267 14.21 1.09 -2.58
C PRO A 267 14.97 -0.24 -2.63
N GLN A 268 15.31 -0.78 -1.46
CA GLN A 268 16.14 -2.00 -1.34
C GLN A 268 15.45 -3.28 -1.82
N ARG A 269 14.13 -3.23 -2.05
CA ARG A 269 13.37 -4.35 -2.56
C ARG A 269 13.06 -4.26 -4.04
N THR A 270 13.39 -3.16 -4.70
CA THR A 270 13.23 -3.02 -6.15
C THR A 270 14.24 -3.91 -6.89
N GLU A 271 13.91 -4.27 -8.12
CA GLU A 271 14.76 -5.13 -8.95
C GLU A 271 16.15 -4.52 -9.21
N CYS A 272 16.22 -3.20 -9.39
CA CYS A 272 17.45 -2.47 -9.65
C CYS A 272 17.47 -1.14 -8.85
N PRO A 273 17.84 -1.16 -7.55
CA PRO A 273 17.84 0.03 -6.70
C PRO A 273 18.69 1.19 -7.24
N GLN A 274 19.77 0.88 -7.97
CA GLN A 274 20.71 1.87 -8.51
C GLN A 274 20.04 2.82 -9.52
N LEU A 275 18.97 2.40 -10.19
CA LEU A 275 18.21 3.25 -11.11
C LEU A 275 17.52 4.41 -10.35
N LEU A 276 17.15 4.21 -9.09
CA LEU A 276 16.51 5.24 -8.27
C LEU A 276 17.46 6.39 -7.93
N ASP A 277 18.74 6.07 -7.76
CA ASP A 277 19.76 7.08 -7.44
C ASP A 277 20.19 7.90 -8.67
N LYS A 278 20.10 7.28 -9.87
CA LYS A 278 20.58 7.84 -11.12
C LYS A 278 19.51 8.57 -11.93
N CYS A 279 18.24 8.24 -11.72
CA CYS A 279 17.11 8.83 -12.45
C CYS A 279 16.44 9.94 -11.64
N LYS A 280 16.17 11.09 -12.30
CA LYS A 280 15.50 12.22 -11.66
C LYS A 280 13.98 12.10 -11.64
N THR A 281 13.41 11.39 -12.59
CA THR A 281 11.96 11.26 -12.75
C THR A 281 11.54 9.86 -12.36
N ILE A 282 11.02 9.71 -11.13
CA ILE A 282 10.60 8.43 -10.57
C ILE A 282 9.09 8.45 -10.36
N ILE A 283 8.43 7.37 -10.75
CA ILE A 283 7.01 7.12 -10.52
C ILE A 283 6.86 5.82 -9.73
N VAL A 284 5.94 5.79 -8.77
CA VAL A 284 5.68 4.59 -7.95
C VAL A 284 4.19 4.25 -8.00
N PHE A 285 3.87 2.99 -8.36
CA PHE A 285 2.56 2.37 -8.26
C PHE A 285 2.64 1.17 -7.34
N ASP A 286 1.97 1.21 -6.19
CA ASP A 286 2.06 0.12 -5.22
C ASP A 286 0.82 0.03 -4.34
N HIS A 287 0.44 -1.18 -3.96
CA HIS A 287 -0.68 -1.44 -3.05
C HIS A 287 -0.22 -1.83 -1.64
N HIS A 288 1.07 -1.94 -1.41
CA HIS A 288 1.61 -2.24 -0.10
C HIS A 288 1.56 -1.02 0.84
N ARG A 289 1.44 -1.29 2.13
CA ARG A 289 1.45 -0.24 3.15
C ARG A 289 2.82 0.44 3.22
N ARG A 290 2.82 1.75 3.30
CA ARG A 290 4.04 2.55 3.48
C ARG A 290 4.68 2.25 4.84
N SER A 291 6.01 2.22 4.85
CA SER A 291 6.87 2.14 6.03
C SER A 291 7.83 3.34 6.05
N SER A 292 8.72 3.40 7.05
CA SER A 292 9.70 4.49 7.18
C SER A 292 10.73 4.54 6.04
N ASP A 293 10.94 3.43 5.34
CA ASP A 293 11.94 3.21 4.29
C ASP A 293 11.33 3.20 2.87
N THR A 294 10.37 4.09 2.61
CA THR A 294 9.75 4.21 1.29
C THR A 294 10.60 5.04 0.32
N ILE A 295 10.41 4.79 -0.99
CA ILE A 295 10.97 5.61 -2.06
C ILE A 295 10.53 7.06 -1.87
N THR A 296 11.49 7.96 -1.69
CA THR A 296 11.28 9.40 -1.54
C THR A 296 11.62 10.13 -2.84
N GLY A 297 11.04 11.33 -3.03
CA GLY A 297 11.34 12.14 -4.22
C GLY A 297 10.65 11.68 -5.50
N ALA A 298 9.75 10.71 -5.46
CA ALA A 298 8.95 10.34 -6.64
C ALA A 298 8.08 11.52 -7.10
N VAL A 299 8.17 11.86 -8.39
CA VAL A 299 7.36 12.92 -9.03
C VAL A 299 5.87 12.54 -9.02
N LEU A 300 5.58 11.25 -9.18
CA LEU A 300 4.25 10.70 -9.04
C LEU A 300 4.31 9.47 -8.13
N SER A 301 3.62 9.53 -7.01
CA SER A 301 3.45 8.38 -6.11
C SER A 301 1.97 8.06 -6.00
N TYR A 302 1.60 6.87 -6.47
CA TYR A 302 0.26 6.31 -6.32
C TYR A 302 0.38 5.01 -5.51
N VAL A 303 0.29 5.16 -4.20
CA VAL A 303 0.29 4.03 -3.25
C VAL A 303 -1.08 3.96 -2.62
N ASP A 304 -1.78 2.83 -2.85
CA ASP A 304 -3.15 2.61 -2.39
C ASP A 304 -3.29 1.25 -1.68
N PRO A 305 -3.15 1.19 -0.35
CA PRO A 305 -3.25 -0.06 0.42
C PRO A 305 -4.64 -0.72 0.41
N TYR A 306 -5.64 -0.09 -0.22
CA TYR A 306 -6.99 -0.64 -0.36
C TYR A 306 -7.21 -1.29 -1.73
N ALA A 307 -6.31 -1.08 -2.68
CA ALA A 307 -6.31 -1.86 -3.91
C ALA A 307 -5.92 -3.32 -3.60
N SER A 308 -6.53 -4.24 -4.31
CA SER A 308 -6.25 -5.67 -4.11
C SER A 308 -4.86 -6.05 -4.60
N SER A 309 -4.36 -5.35 -5.64
CA SER A 309 -3.10 -5.64 -6.32
C SER A 309 -2.61 -4.43 -7.12
N ALA A 310 -1.34 -4.41 -7.50
CA ALA A 310 -0.81 -3.42 -8.43
C ALA A 310 -1.43 -3.58 -9.83
N CYS A 311 -1.75 -4.80 -10.25
CA CYS A 311 -2.48 -5.08 -11.49
C CYS A 311 -3.88 -4.46 -11.51
N GLU A 312 -4.62 -4.44 -10.39
CA GLU A 312 -5.88 -3.71 -10.28
C GLU A 312 -5.66 -2.22 -10.57
N MET A 313 -4.69 -1.59 -9.88
CA MET A 313 -4.38 -0.18 -10.02
C MET A 313 -3.97 0.18 -11.45
N VAL A 314 -3.11 -0.62 -12.08
CA VAL A 314 -2.66 -0.39 -13.47
C VAL A 314 -3.80 -0.62 -14.46
N THR A 315 -4.68 -1.62 -14.22
CA THR A 315 -5.88 -1.82 -15.04
C THR A 315 -6.82 -0.61 -15.00
N GLU A 316 -7.00 0.02 -13.82
CA GLU A 316 -7.74 1.27 -13.71
C GLU A 316 -7.04 2.41 -14.46
N MET A 317 -5.70 2.53 -14.35
CA MET A 317 -4.94 3.55 -15.09
C MET A 317 -5.13 3.42 -16.60
N ILE A 318 -5.11 2.20 -17.15
CA ILE A 318 -5.35 1.93 -18.58
C ILE A 318 -6.70 2.52 -19.03
N GLN A 319 -7.73 2.40 -18.20
CA GLN A 319 -9.09 2.89 -18.54
C GLN A 319 -9.20 4.43 -18.57
N TYR A 320 -8.29 5.15 -17.88
CA TYR A 320 -8.40 6.61 -17.73
C TYR A 320 -7.28 7.40 -18.40
N VAL A 321 -6.18 6.75 -18.76
CA VAL A 321 -5.03 7.44 -19.35
C VAL A 321 -5.26 7.75 -20.83
N ASP A 322 -5.89 6.84 -21.57
CA ASP A 322 -6.28 7.01 -22.98
C ASP A 322 -7.32 5.95 -23.38
N ASP A 323 -8.47 6.38 -23.90
CA ASP A 323 -9.57 5.50 -24.31
C ASP A 323 -9.22 4.59 -25.51
N GLY A 324 -8.14 4.88 -26.21
CA GLY A 324 -7.69 4.12 -27.39
C GLY A 324 -6.75 2.95 -27.06
N ILE A 325 -6.49 2.66 -25.78
CA ILE A 325 -5.67 1.50 -25.39
C ILE A 325 -6.52 0.22 -25.55
N LYS A 326 -6.05 -0.67 -26.39
CA LYS A 326 -6.65 -2.01 -26.59
C LYS A 326 -5.66 -3.07 -26.13
N LEU A 327 -6.05 -3.84 -25.15
CA LEU A 327 -5.27 -4.97 -24.68
C LEU A 327 -5.46 -6.17 -25.61
N LYS A 328 -4.39 -6.90 -25.87
CA LYS A 328 -4.47 -8.24 -26.45
C LYS A 328 -4.88 -9.25 -25.39
N ALA A 329 -5.47 -10.35 -25.81
CA ALA A 329 -6.01 -11.36 -24.88
C ALA A 329 -4.96 -11.87 -23.85
N PHE A 330 -3.72 -12.04 -24.27
CA PHE A 330 -2.66 -12.54 -23.39
C PHE A 330 -2.05 -11.44 -22.49
N GLU A 331 -2.13 -10.16 -22.90
CA GLU A 331 -1.82 -9.01 -22.03
C GLU A 331 -2.85 -8.88 -20.91
N ALA A 332 -4.14 -9.01 -21.31
CA ALA A 332 -5.23 -9.04 -20.34
C ALA A 332 -5.16 -10.25 -19.39
N ASP A 333 -4.66 -11.41 -19.87
CA ASP A 333 -4.42 -12.59 -19.03
C ASP A 333 -3.40 -12.30 -17.93
N ALA A 334 -2.30 -11.62 -18.25
CA ALA A 334 -1.23 -11.34 -17.28
C ALA A 334 -1.74 -10.40 -16.16
N LEU A 335 -2.43 -9.31 -16.52
CA LEU A 335 -3.05 -8.41 -15.55
C LEU A 335 -4.10 -9.12 -14.69
N TYR A 336 -4.95 -9.96 -15.31
CA TYR A 336 -5.95 -10.74 -14.60
C TYR A 336 -5.33 -11.76 -13.64
N ALA A 337 -4.19 -12.36 -14.03
CA ALA A 337 -3.48 -13.32 -13.22
C ALA A 337 -2.91 -12.67 -11.94
N GLY A 338 -2.33 -11.45 -12.03
CA GLY A 338 -1.87 -10.69 -10.87
C GLY A 338 -3.00 -10.42 -9.89
N ILE A 339 -4.13 -9.87 -10.37
CA ILE A 339 -5.33 -9.68 -9.52
C ILE A 339 -5.76 -11.00 -8.87
N SER A 340 -5.80 -12.09 -9.64
CA SER A 340 -6.27 -13.38 -9.14
C SER A 340 -5.37 -13.98 -8.06
N ILE A 341 -4.04 -13.84 -8.17
CA ILE A 341 -3.10 -14.36 -7.17
C ILE A 341 -3.21 -13.58 -5.88
N ASP A 342 -3.19 -12.25 -5.92
CA ASP A 342 -3.22 -11.39 -4.75
C ASP A 342 -4.54 -11.41 -3.99
N THR A 343 -5.60 -11.85 -4.66
CA THR A 343 -6.93 -12.00 -4.08
C THR A 343 -7.29 -13.45 -3.74
N ASP A 344 -6.34 -14.38 -3.86
CA ASP A 344 -6.61 -15.82 -3.70
C ASP A 344 -7.83 -16.26 -4.55
N GLY A 345 -7.78 -15.97 -5.84
CA GLY A 345 -8.88 -16.29 -6.75
C GLY A 345 -10.17 -15.51 -6.48
N PHE A 346 -10.06 -14.27 -5.98
CA PHE A 346 -11.17 -13.39 -5.56
C PHE A 346 -11.83 -13.76 -4.24
N ASN A 347 -11.25 -14.66 -3.46
CA ASN A 347 -11.78 -15.07 -2.15
C ASN A 347 -11.41 -14.07 -1.04
N SER A 348 -10.32 -13.35 -1.18
CA SER A 348 -9.84 -12.39 -0.16
C SER A 348 -9.48 -11.04 -0.79
N LYS A 349 -9.48 -9.97 0.02
CA LYS A 349 -9.10 -8.60 -0.36
C LYS A 349 -9.81 -8.04 -1.61
N SER A 350 -10.90 -8.66 -2.07
CA SER A 350 -11.63 -8.24 -3.27
C SER A 350 -12.72 -7.24 -2.93
N GLY A 351 -12.69 -6.09 -3.57
CA GLY A 351 -13.73 -5.05 -3.50
C GLY A 351 -14.41 -4.83 -4.86
N PRO A 352 -15.41 -3.95 -4.95
CA PRO A 352 -16.06 -3.60 -6.22
C PRO A 352 -15.07 -3.20 -7.31
N ARG A 353 -14.02 -2.45 -6.98
CA ARG A 353 -12.95 -2.05 -7.92
C ARG A 353 -12.24 -3.26 -8.54
N THR A 354 -11.95 -4.27 -7.71
CA THR A 354 -11.31 -5.52 -8.15
C THR A 354 -12.16 -6.22 -9.20
N PHE A 355 -13.48 -6.33 -8.95
CA PHE A 355 -14.41 -6.93 -9.92
C PHE A 355 -14.61 -6.07 -11.16
N GLU A 356 -14.61 -4.73 -11.06
CA GLU A 356 -14.64 -3.83 -12.20
C GLU A 356 -13.40 -3.98 -13.09
N ALA A 357 -12.20 -4.03 -12.50
CA ALA A 357 -10.96 -4.29 -13.20
C ALA A 357 -10.96 -5.67 -13.88
N ALA A 358 -11.37 -6.71 -13.15
CA ALA A 358 -11.51 -8.06 -13.72
C ALA A 358 -12.52 -8.10 -14.88
N ALA A 359 -13.66 -7.42 -14.76
CA ALA A 359 -14.66 -7.33 -15.83
C ALA A 359 -14.11 -6.57 -17.05
N PHE A 360 -13.34 -5.50 -16.85
CA PHE A 360 -12.64 -4.80 -17.93
C PHE A 360 -11.69 -5.75 -18.67
N LEU A 361 -10.83 -6.46 -17.96
CA LEU A 361 -9.88 -7.42 -18.54
C LEU A 361 -10.60 -8.56 -19.28
N ARG A 362 -11.71 -9.06 -18.74
CA ARG A 362 -12.55 -10.06 -19.42
C ARG A 362 -13.10 -9.55 -20.75
N ARG A 363 -13.56 -8.30 -20.83
CA ARG A 363 -13.99 -7.67 -22.10
C ARG A 363 -12.84 -7.56 -23.10
N HIS A 364 -11.59 -7.48 -22.65
CA HIS A 364 -10.40 -7.45 -23.50
C HIS A 364 -9.81 -8.86 -23.78
N GLY A 365 -10.55 -9.92 -23.46
CA GLY A 365 -10.22 -11.28 -23.86
C GLY A 365 -9.41 -12.08 -22.84
N ALA A 366 -9.25 -11.58 -21.59
CA ALA A 366 -8.70 -12.41 -20.52
C ALA A 366 -9.55 -13.67 -20.33
N ASP A 367 -8.90 -14.83 -20.22
CA ASP A 367 -9.55 -16.13 -20.08
C ASP A 367 -9.15 -16.80 -18.76
N VAL A 368 -10.13 -16.90 -17.85
CA VAL A 368 -9.93 -17.51 -16.53
C VAL A 368 -9.39 -18.92 -16.60
N THR A 369 -9.86 -19.72 -17.56
CA THR A 369 -9.41 -21.11 -17.73
C THR A 369 -7.97 -21.16 -18.22
N ARG A 370 -7.60 -20.28 -19.15
CA ARG A 370 -6.22 -20.16 -19.66
C ARG A 370 -5.29 -19.71 -18.55
N VAL A 371 -5.64 -18.67 -17.78
CA VAL A 371 -4.87 -18.18 -16.64
C VAL A 371 -4.69 -19.29 -15.59
N ARG A 372 -5.77 -19.97 -15.20
CA ARG A 372 -5.70 -21.08 -14.22
C ARG A 372 -4.81 -22.22 -14.69
N LYS A 373 -4.76 -22.50 -16.00
CA LYS A 373 -3.84 -23.51 -16.56
C LYS A 373 -2.37 -23.09 -16.45
N MET A 374 -2.06 -21.80 -16.64
CA MET A 374 -0.69 -21.28 -16.52
C MET A 374 -0.21 -21.20 -15.06
N LEU A 375 -1.11 -21.03 -14.13
CA LEU A 375 -0.82 -20.97 -12.68
C LEU A 375 -0.77 -22.34 -11.99
N ARG A 376 -0.87 -23.44 -12.72
CA ARG A 376 -0.80 -24.79 -12.12
C ARG A 376 0.60 -25.09 -11.62
N ASN A 377 0.67 -25.70 -10.45
CA ASN A 377 1.91 -26.26 -9.93
C ASN A 377 2.36 -27.45 -10.79
N ASP A 378 3.66 -27.63 -10.89
CA ASP A 378 4.20 -28.87 -11.45
C ASP A 378 3.97 -30.05 -10.48
N MET A 379 4.21 -31.30 -10.96
CA MET A 379 3.93 -32.50 -10.17
C MET A 379 4.82 -32.61 -8.93
N ASN A 380 6.06 -32.13 -8.98
CA ASN A 380 6.99 -32.23 -7.85
C ASN A 380 6.62 -31.23 -6.77
N GLU A 381 6.33 -29.97 -7.16
CA GLU A 381 5.83 -28.93 -6.24
C GLU A 381 4.52 -29.38 -5.60
N TYR A 382 3.57 -29.91 -6.39
CA TYR A 382 2.30 -30.40 -5.87
C TYR A 382 2.49 -31.52 -4.83
N LYS A 383 3.37 -32.51 -5.10
CA LYS A 383 3.69 -33.58 -4.17
C LYS A 383 4.34 -33.09 -2.88
N ALA A 384 5.27 -32.12 -2.98
CA ALA A 384 5.92 -31.53 -1.82
C ALA A 384 4.92 -30.80 -0.93
N ILE A 385 4.02 -30.00 -1.52
CA ILE A 385 2.95 -29.29 -0.81
C ILE A 385 2.01 -30.31 -0.14
N ALA A 386 1.52 -31.31 -0.86
CA ALA A 386 0.64 -32.34 -0.34
C ALA A 386 1.28 -33.13 0.82
N SER A 387 2.58 -33.44 0.71
CA SER A 387 3.35 -34.10 1.78
C SER A 387 3.43 -33.22 3.04
N ALA A 388 3.73 -31.93 2.88
CA ALA A 388 3.79 -31.00 4.01
C ALA A 388 2.43 -30.86 4.70
N VAL A 389 1.34 -30.69 3.93
CA VAL A 389 -0.02 -30.62 4.47
C VAL A 389 -0.39 -31.92 5.22
N SER A 390 -0.08 -33.07 4.64
CA SER A 390 -0.39 -34.37 5.23
C SER A 390 0.40 -34.66 6.53
N LYS A 391 1.60 -34.11 6.68
CA LYS A 391 2.47 -34.26 7.86
C LYS A 391 2.26 -33.14 8.90
N SER A 392 1.34 -32.23 8.68
CA SER A 392 1.11 -31.10 9.58
C SER A 392 0.55 -31.57 10.94
N GLU A 393 0.99 -30.93 12.00
CA GLU A 393 0.48 -31.11 13.34
C GLU A 393 -0.34 -29.90 13.77
N VAL A 394 -1.46 -30.15 14.46
CA VAL A 394 -2.33 -29.08 14.96
C VAL A 394 -2.06 -28.84 16.44
N TYR A 395 -1.51 -27.68 16.76
CA TYR A 395 -1.21 -27.25 18.12
C TYR A 395 -2.34 -26.38 18.67
N LYS A 396 -2.77 -26.66 19.92
CA LYS A 396 -3.87 -25.94 20.61
C LYS A 396 -5.14 -25.79 19.75
N SER A 397 -5.43 -26.76 18.90
CA SER A 397 -6.61 -26.80 18.01
C SER A 397 -6.79 -25.57 17.11
N ALA A 398 -5.74 -24.79 16.90
CA ALA A 398 -5.81 -23.52 16.16
C ALA A 398 -4.58 -23.19 15.31
N PHE A 399 -3.46 -23.85 15.54
CA PHE A 399 -2.19 -23.56 14.86
C PHE A 399 -1.71 -24.79 14.12
N ALA A 400 -1.55 -24.70 12.80
CA ALA A 400 -0.97 -25.78 12.00
C ALA A 400 0.53 -25.55 11.84
N ILE A 401 1.31 -26.59 12.11
CA ILE A 401 2.78 -26.55 12.03
C ILE A 401 3.23 -27.71 11.14
N THR A 402 4.11 -27.42 10.17
CA THR A 402 4.65 -28.45 9.29
C THR A 402 6.10 -28.13 8.92
N VAL A 403 6.81 -29.13 8.45
CA VAL A 403 8.11 -28.96 7.81
C VAL A 403 7.94 -29.19 6.32
N PHE A 404 8.25 -28.16 5.52
CA PHE A 404 8.23 -28.24 4.08
C PHE A 404 9.59 -28.69 3.56
N ASP A 405 9.60 -29.86 2.92
CA ASP A 405 10.78 -30.36 2.22
C ASP A 405 10.76 -29.82 0.79
N GLY A 406 11.64 -28.87 0.52
CA GLY A 406 11.78 -28.22 -0.79
C GLY A 406 12.93 -28.76 -1.62
N GLU A 407 13.52 -29.91 -1.27
CA GLU A 407 14.64 -30.49 -2.01
C GLU A 407 14.24 -30.76 -3.46
N GLY A 408 15.03 -30.28 -4.41
CA GLY A 408 14.79 -30.45 -5.85
C GLY A 408 13.74 -29.52 -6.45
N LEU A 409 13.17 -28.59 -5.68
CA LEU A 409 12.26 -27.55 -6.20
C LEU A 409 13.03 -26.31 -6.65
N GLU A 410 12.55 -25.67 -7.72
CA GLU A 410 13.12 -24.40 -8.22
C GLU A 410 12.98 -23.27 -7.19
N SER A 411 11.88 -23.23 -6.45
CA SER A 411 11.57 -22.19 -5.46
C SER A 411 11.00 -22.77 -4.16
N PRO A 412 11.83 -23.32 -3.24
CA PRO A 412 11.36 -23.93 -2.00
C PRO A 412 10.54 -22.98 -1.11
N THR A 413 10.92 -21.71 -1.04
CA THR A 413 10.23 -20.69 -0.25
C THR A 413 8.79 -20.46 -0.72
N ILE A 414 8.57 -20.42 -2.04
CA ILE A 414 7.24 -20.26 -2.63
C ILE A 414 6.38 -21.50 -2.36
N GLY A 415 6.96 -22.70 -2.52
CA GLY A 415 6.27 -23.96 -2.19
C GLY A 415 5.86 -24.03 -0.72
N GLY A 416 6.74 -23.63 0.19
CA GLY A 416 6.45 -23.56 1.62
C GLY A 416 5.32 -22.58 1.96
N ALA A 417 5.32 -21.40 1.33
CA ALA A 417 4.26 -20.42 1.50
C ALA A 417 2.90 -20.94 0.99
N LYS A 418 2.89 -21.65 -0.15
CA LYS A 418 1.68 -22.31 -0.69
C LYS A 418 1.17 -23.40 0.26
N ALA A 419 2.06 -24.22 0.84
CA ALA A 419 1.68 -25.24 1.83
C ALA A 419 1.05 -24.60 3.09
N ALA A 420 1.65 -23.52 3.59
CA ALA A 420 1.12 -22.77 4.72
C ALA A 420 -0.26 -22.18 4.41
N ASN A 421 -0.48 -21.62 3.22
CA ASN A 421 -1.80 -21.13 2.82
C ASN A 421 -2.86 -22.24 2.75
N GLN A 422 -2.51 -23.41 2.20
CA GLN A 422 -3.45 -24.54 2.19
C GLN A 422 -3.85 -25.03 3.60
N LEU A 423 -2.95 -24.91 4.57
CA LEU A 423 -3.28 -25.23 5.96
C LEU A 423 -4.25 -24.21 6.57
N LEU A 424 -4.22 -22.95 6.13
CA LEU A 424 -5.16 -21.91 6.58
C LEU A 424 -6.58 -22.14 6.05
N ASP A 425 -6.77 -22.89 4.97
CA ASP A 425 -8.09 -23.25 4.44
C ASP A 425 -8.82 -24.31 5.30
N ILE A 426 -8.11 -24.91 6.25
CA ILE A 426 -8.69 -25.91 7.14
C ILE A 426 -9.51 -25.24 8.23
N SER A 427 -10.77 -25.65 8.39
CA SER A 427 -11.67 -25.11 9.41
C SER A 427 -11.08 -25.23 10.81
N GLY A 428 -11.04 -24.11 11.55
CA GLY A 428 -10.50 -24.02 12.90
C GLY A 428 -9.04 -23.57 12.98
N ILE A 429 -8.28 -23.65 11.88
CA ILE A 429 -6.89 -23.15 11.86
C ILE A 429 -6.89 -21.61 11.74
N LYS A 430 -6.15 -20.97 12.64
CA LYS A 430 -6.01 -19.51 12.72
C LYS A 430 -4.65 -19.01 12.24
N ALA A 431 -3.63 -19.84 12.27
CA ALA A 431 -2.30 -19.57 11.75
C ALA A 431 -1.61 -20.89 11.36
N SER A 432 -0.73 -20.80 10.37
CA SER A 432 0.11 -21.89 9.86
C SER A 432 1.58 -21.49 9.85
N PHE A 433 2.47 -22.44 10.13
CA PHE A 433 3.91 -22.23 10.26
C PHE A 433 4.68 -23.37 9.59
#